data_42fe76ef924087b925069e98eae6271d
#
_entry.id   42fe76ef924087b925069e98eae6271d
#
_cell.length_a   1.000
_cell.length_b   1.000
_cell.length_c   1.000
_cell.angle_alpha   90.00
_cell.angle_beta   90.00
_cell.angle_gamma   90.00
#
_symmetry.space_group_name_H-M   'P 1'
#
loop_
_entity.id
_entity.type
_entity.pdbx_description
1 polymer ?
#
loop_
_entity_poly.entity_id
_entity_poly.type
_entity_poly.pdbx_seq_one_letter_code
_entity_poly.pdbx_strand_id
1 'polypeptide(L)'
;MSFKTIDDLRNSRNIMMEFLSQYRDLGELWFPNDVLVISILNRANSINEAFIELTTDSDDYNVAAFPLIRLQMDNLLYCYASTLVDDLMELMGCFVTGNNWNNFKDKDGNELKESYLIRKLCEKFGTTVFEKIYKRASDYIHLSTEYIGISLSKNGGEPVKTTIENYDASTYQQGLTDMMILINQALLNILATDYSCLRHESHKALQKLRLEHPTLSDMEILDRFGYSNNRFRAVFHKRLRSKE
;
A
#
# COMPACT_ATOMS: atom_id res chain seq x y z
N MET A 1 7.39 -18.87 -18.60
CA MET A 1 7.62 -17.84 -17.57
C MET A 1 8.39 -18.48 -16.44
N SER A 2 9.52 -17.91 -16.00
CA SER A 2 10.22 -18.38 -14.81
C SER A 2 9.40 -17.96 -13.59
N PHE A 3 9.08 -18.89 -12.70
CA PHE A 3 8.42 -18.61 -11.44
C PHE A 3 9.37 -17.83 -10.54
N LYS A 4 8.84 -16.86 -9.81
CA LYS A 4 9.60 -16.05 -8.86
C LYS A 4 9.74 -16.78 -7.53
N THR A 5 10.85 -16.60 -6.88
CA THR A 5 11.24 -17.27 -5.65
C THR A 5 11.10 -16.37 -4.43
N ILE A 6 11.21 -16.92 -3.23
CA ILE A 6 11.30 -16.13 -1.99
C ILE A 6 12.53 -15.19 -2.03
N ASP A 7 13.62 -15.59 -2.68
CA ASP A 7 14.78 -14.70 -2.84
C ASP A 7 14.48 -13.52 -3.78
N ASP A 8 13.65 -13.71 -4.81
CA ASP A 8 13.15 -12.60 -5.62
C ASP A 8 12.29 -11.63 -4.78
N LEU A 9 11.49 -12.16 -3.84
CA LEU A 9 10.73 -11.33 -2.91
C LEU A 9 11.63 -10.58 -1.94
N ARG A 10 12.65 -11.23 -1.37
CA ARG A 10 13.67 -10.58 -0.54
C ARG A 10 14.37 -9.45 -1.30
N ASN A 11 14.72 -9.69 -2.56
CA ASN A 11 15.31 -8.68 -3.41
C ASN A 11 14.33 -7.51 -3.67
N SER A 12 13.08 -7.79 -3.98
CA SER A 12 12.04 -6.75 -4.13
C SER A 12 11.88 -5.90 -2.87
N ARG A 13 11.88 -6.54 -1.69
CA ARG A 13 11.87 -5.84 -0.39
C ARG A 13 13.12 -4.96 -0.21
N ASN A 14 14.31 -5.47 -0.53
CA ASN A 14 15.55 -4.70 -0.41
C ASN A 14 15.53 -3.44 -1.29
N ILE A 15 15.01 -3.53 -2.52
CA ILE A 15 14.80 -2.37 -3.40
C ILE A 15 13.86 -1.34 -2.74
N MET A 16 12.78 -1.78 -2.08
CA MET A 16 11.88 -0.89 -1.35
C MET A 16 12.58 -0.19 -0.19
N MET A 17 13.43 -0.90 0.54
CA MET A 17 14.20 -0.34 1.66
C MET A 17 15.29 0.64 1.19
N GLU A 18 15.92 0.35 0.07
CA GLU A 18 16.87 1.27 -0.57
C GLU A 18 16.15 2.55 -1.03
N PHE A 19 14.98 2.42 -1.68
CA PHE A 19 14.16 3.57 -2.04
C PHE A 19 13.76 4.39 -0.81
N LEU A 20 13.36 3.75 0.28
CA LEU A 20 13.03 4.42 1.54
C LEU A 20 14.24 5.17 2.13
N SER A 21 15.44 4.57 2.10
CA SER A 21 16.67 5.23 2.56
C SER A 21 16.96 6.47 1.73
N GLN A 22 16.98 6.33 0.41
CA GLN A 22 17.17 7.47 -0.50
C GLN A 22 16.12 8.57 -0.26
N TYR A 23 14.86 8.19 -0.03
CA TYR A 23 13.77 9.13 0.23
C TYR A 23 13.95 9.90 1.53
N ARG A 24 14.51 9.27 2.58
CA ARG A 24 14.86 9.92 3.85
C ARG A 24 16.02 10.90 3.70
N ASP A 25 16.97 10.60 2.82
CA ASP A 25 18.20 11.37 2.63
C ASP A 25 17.99 12.59 1.70
N LEU A 26 16.79 12.78 1.12
CA LEU A 26 16.48 13.87 0.21
C LEU A 26 16.40 15.26 0.84
N GLY A 27 16.74 15.41 2.14
CA GLY A 27 16.90 16.69 2.82
C GLY A 27 15.90 16.96 3.95
N GLU A 28 16.06 18.11 4.57
CA GLU A 28 15.35 18.49 5.80
C GLU A 28 13.87 18.85 5.62
N LEU A 29 13.44 19.14 4.40
CA LEU A 29 12.07 19.56 4.11
C LEU A 29 11.20 18.37 3.74
N TRP A 30 10.30 18.03 4.64
CA TRP A 30 9.35 16.96 4.46
C TRP A 30 7.97 17.53 4.11
N PHE A 31 7.50 17.17 2.94
CA PHE A 31 6.12 17.42 2.53
C PHE A 31 5.17 16.37 3.13
N PRO A 32 3.86 16.64 3.19
CA PRO A 32 2.89 15.65 3.67
C PRO A 32 2.94 14.31 2.93
N ASN A 33 3.18 14.35 1.63
CA ASN A 33 3.39 13.16 0.81
C ASN A 33 4.62 12.33 1.23
N ASP A 34 5.69 12.96 1.72
CA ASP A 34 6.87 12.24 2.22
C ASP A 34 6.52 11.38 3.45
N VAL A 35 5.73 11.91 4.36
CA VAL A 35 5.25 11.19 5.55
C VAL A 35 4.41 9.97 5.17
N LEU A 36 3.52 10.13 4.18
CA LEU A 36 2.69 9.04 3.69
C LEU A 36 3.54 7.95 3.03
N VAL A 37 4.47 8.32 2.16
CA VAL A 37 5.39 7.38 1.48
C VAL A 37 6.19 6.58 2.49
N ILE A 38 6.81 7.26 3.47
CA ILE A 38 7.60 6.60 4.53
C ILE A 38 6.71 5.63 5.33
N SER A 39 5.49 6.04 5.66
CA SER A 39 4.56 5.20 6.41
C SER A 39 4.14 3.96 5.62
N ILE A 40 3.83 4.11 4.34
CA ILE A 40 3.46 3.02 3.44
C ILE A 40 4.64 2.05 3.27
N LEU A 41 5.85 2.55 3.02
CA LEU A 41 7.04 1.72 2.82
C LEU A 41 7.44 0.95 4.09
N ASN A 42 7.38 1.58 5.27
CA ASN A 42 7.63 0.89 6.53
C ASN A 42 6.61 -0.24 6.77
N ARG A 43 5.33 0.03 6.53
CA ARG A 43 4.28 -0.98 6.65
C ARG A 43 4.46 -2.10 5.63
N ALA A 44 4.76 -1.75 4.37
CA ALA A 44 5.02 -2.71 3.31
C ALA A 44 6.23 -3.61 3.63
N ASN A 45 7.29 -3.04 4.20
CA ASN A 45 8.45 -3.81 4.65
C ASN A 45 8.06 -4.84 5.71
N SER A 46 7.33 -4.43 6.76
CA SER A 46 6.89 -5.33 7.82
C SER A 46 5.97 -6.46 7.31
N ILE A 47 5.09 -6.15 6.34
CA ILE A 47 4.23 -7.15 5.70
C ILE A 47 5.06 -8.15 4.89
N ASN A 48 6.06 -7.69 4.13
CA ASN A 48 6.94 -8.57 3.36
C ASN A 48 7.78 -9.46 4.29
N GLU A 49 8.30 -8.95 5.40
CA GLU A 49 9.01 -9.76 6.43
C GLU A 49 8.11 -10.86 6.98
N ALA A 50 6.93 -10.51 7.46
CA ALA A 50 5.97 -11.46 7.99
C ALA A 50 5.57 -12.52 6.95
N PHE A 51 5.40 -12.12 5.68
CA PHE A 51 5.10 -13.05 4.59
C PHE A 51 6.25 -14.03 4.33
N ILE A 52 7.49 -13.53 4.29
CA ILE A 52 8.69 -14.35 4.08
C ILE A 52 8.85 -15.36 5.22
N GLU A 53 8.74 -14.92 6.47
CA GLU A 53 8.82 -15.81 7.63
C GLU A 53 7.75 -16.88 7.60
N LEU A 54 6.50 -16.48 7.36
CA LEU A 54 5.35 -17.36 7.31
C LEU A 54 5.47 -18.42 6.22
N THR A 55 6.02 -18.07 5.06
CA THR A 55 6.07 -18.95 3.88
C THR A 55 7.36 -19.75 3.76
N THR A 56 8.39 -19.45 4.58
CA THR A 56 9.68 -20.14 4.51
C THR A 56 9.68 -21.41 5.38
N ASP A 57 9.01 -21.39 6.53
CA ASP A 57 9.17 -22.43 7.56
C ASP A 57 8.15 -23.58 7.48
N SER A 58 7.07 -23.45 6.70
CA SER A 58 6.06 -24.52 6.63
C SER A 58 5.12 -24.37 5.42
N ASP A 59 4.79 -25.49 4.80
CA ASP A 59 3.79 -25.60 3.73
C ASP A 59 2.35 -25.34 4.21
N ASP A 60 2.11 -25.40 5.53
CA ASP A 60 0.76 -25.30 6.13
C ASP A 60 0.24 -23.89 6.33
N TYR A 61 1.09 -22.84 6.18
CA TYR A 61 0.72 -21.44 6.47
C TYR A 61 0.18 -20.64 5.28
N ASN A 62 -0.06 -21.27 4.15
CA ASN A 62 -0.49 -20.61 2.92
C ASN A 62 -1.80 -19.82 3.08
N VAL A 63 -2.73 -20.28 3.92
CA VAL A 63 -3.99 -19.58 4.21
C VAL A 63 -3.74 -18.24 4.92
N ALA A 64 -2.79 -18.21 5.85
CA ALA A 64 -2.44 -16.99 6.58
C ALA A 64 -1.68 -15.96 5.71
N ALA A 65 -1.12 -16.37 4.58
CA ALA A 65 -0.46 -15.49 3.63
C ALA A 65 -1.42 -14.56 2.87
N PHE A 66 -2.67 -14.99 2.62
CA PHE A 66 -3.65 -14.16 1.91
C PHE A 66 -4.02 -12.86 2.63
N PRO A 67 -4.25 -12.83 3.96
CA PRO A 67 -4.39 -11.59 4.70
C PRO A 67 -3.22 -10.62 4.50
N LEU A 68 -1.98 -11.12 4.44
CA LEU A 68 -0.80 -10.27 4.20
C LEU A 68 -0.79 -9.72 2.77
N ILE A 69 -1.17 -10.52 1.78
CA ILE A 69 -1.34 -10.05 0.39
C ILE A 69 -2.43 -8.97 0.34
N ARG A 70 -3.55 -9.16 1.05
CA ARG A 70 -4.63 -8.16 1.11
C ARG A 70 -4.16 -6.86 1.74
N LEU A 71 -3.41 -6.92 2.84
CA LEU A 71 -2.83 -5.75 3.49
C LEU A 71 -1.83 -5.02 2.58
N GLN A 72 -1.06 -5.76 1.78
CA GLN A 72 -0.15 -5.16 0.82
C GLN A 72 -0.89 -4.52 -0.37
N MET A 73 -2.00 -5.12 -0.81
CA MET A 73 -2.92 -4.49 -1.77
C MET A 73 -3.50 -3.18 -1.22
N ASP A 74 -3.87 -3.12 0.07
CA ASP A 74 -4.33 -1.89 0.69
C ASP A 74 -3.26 -0.80 0.67
N ASN A 75 -1.98 -1.15 0.95
CA ASN A 75 -0.87 -0.21 0.80
C ASN A 75 -0.78 0.37 -0.61
N LEU A 76 -0.93 -0.49 -1.63
CA LEU A 76 -0.93 -0.07 -3.03
C LEU A 76 -2.11 0.86 -3.34
N LEU A 77 -3.31 0.51 -2.85
CA LEU A 77 -4.51 1.33 -3.06
C LEU A 77 -4.43 2.68 -2.35
N TYR A 78 -3.93 2.74 -1.10
CA TYR A 78 -3.70 4.00 -0.40
C TYR A 78 -2.67 4.88 -1.10
N CYS A 79 -1.56 4.28 -1.55
CA CYS A 79 -0.56 4.98 -2.34
C CYS A 79 -1.17 5.55 -3.63
N TYR A 80 -1.93 4.73 -4.36
CA TYR A 80 -2.54 5.16 -5.62
C TYR A 80 -3.62 6.21 -5.40
N ALA A 81 -4.51 6.04 -4.42
CA ALA A 81 -5.55 7.01 -4.09
C ALA A 81 -4.98 8.41 -3.83
N SER A 82 -3.85 8.48 -3.13
CA SER A 82 -3.21 9.75 -2.81
C SER A 82 -2.63 10.48 -4.02
N THR A 83 -2.43 9.82 -5.15
CA THR A 83 -2.03 10.46 -6.43
C THR A 83 -3.21 11.03 -7.22
N LEU A 84 -4.43 10.64 -6.87
CA LEU A 84 -5.64 11.02 -7.59
C LEU A 84 -6.35 12.24 -7.02
N VAL A 85 -5.99 12.68 -5.81
CA VAL A 85 -6.65 13.78 -5.09
C VAL A 85 -5.91 15.10 -5.26
N ASP A 86 -6.65 16.21 -5.13
CA ASP A 86 -6.07 17.55 -5.09
C ASP A 86 -5.59 17.91 -3.68
N ASP A 87 -6.36 17.56 -2.66
CA ASP A 87 -6.01 17.80 -1.25
C ASP A 87 -5.56 16.52 -0.55
N LEU A 88 -4.24 16.27 -0.65
CA LEU A 88 -3.62 15.14 0.03
C LEU A 88 -3.70 15.28 1.56
N MET A 89 -3.67 16.52 2.10
CA MET A 89 -3.75 16.74 3.55
C MET A 89 -5.10 16.34 4.11
N GLU A 90 -6.16 16.64 3.40
CA GLU A 90 -7.52 16.23 3.80
C GLU A 90 -7.67 14.70 3.75
N LEU A 91 -7.18 14.07 2.67
CA LEU A 91 -7.17 12.60 2.56
C LEU A 91 -6.35 11.94 3.68
N MET A 92 -5.15 12.47 3.98
CA MET A 92 -4.33 11.98 5.10
C MET A 92 -5.04 12.17 6.44
N GLY A 93 -5.78 13.27 6.60
CA GLY A 93 -6.65 13.50 7.76
C GLY A 93 -7.66 12.37 7.93
N CYS A 94 -8.28 11.88 6.86
CA CYS A 94 -9.17 10.72 6.90
C CYS A 94 -8.45 9.44 7.36
N PHE A 95 -7.24 9.16 6.86
CA PHE A 95 -6.46 7.99 7.29
C PHE A 95 -6.11 8.04 8.77
N VAL A 96 -5.67 9.20 9.27
CA VAL A 96 -5.30 9.38 10.69
C VAL A 96 -6.52 9.32 11.60
N THR A 97 -7.64 9.89 11.19
CA THR A 97 -8.87 9.92 11.99
C THR A 97 -9.67 8.62 11.93
N GLY A 98 -9.34 7.72 11.01
CA GLY A 98 -10.10 6.50 10.74
C GLY A 98 -11.48 6.80 10.17
N ASN A 99 -11.66 7.99 9.59
CA ASN A 99 -12.86 8.33 8.84
C ASN A 99 -12.89 7.51 7.56
N ASN A 100 -14.11 7.29 7.07
CA ASN A 100 -14.29 6.54 5.83
C ASN A 100 -13.78 7.34 4.62
N TRP A 101 -12.54 7.10 4.23
CA TRP A 101 -11.88 7.73 3.09
C TRP A 101 -12.49 7.29 1.74
N ASN A 102 -13.26 6.21 1.70
CA ASN A 102 -13.93 5.73 0.49
C ASN A 102 -14.95 6.74 -0.08
N ASN A 103 -15.40 7.68 0.74
CA ASN A 103 -16.31 8.76 0.33
C ASN A 103 -15.53 9.99 -0.17
N PHE A 104 -14.21 10.01 -0.02
CA PHE A 104 -13.39 11.08 -0.57
C PHE A 104 -13.43 11.03 -2.10
N LYS A 105 -13.34 12.19 -2.74
CA LYS A 105 -13.42 12.29 -4.19
C LYS A 105 -12.07 12.56 -4.81
N ASP A 106 -11.82 11.96 -5.96
CA ASP A 106 -10.68 12.30 -6.81
C ASP A 106 -10.88 13.65 -7.54
N LYS A 107 -9.88 14.05 -8.31
CA LYS A 107 -9.87 15.27 -9.14
C LYS A 107 -11.03 15.33 -10.14
N ASP A 108 -11.56 14.19 -10.55
CA ASP A 108 -12.67 14.06 -11.50
C ASP A 108 -14.02 13.96 -10.80
N GLY A 109 -14.07 14.01 -9.46
CA GLY A 109 -15.29 13.94 -8.65
C GLY A 109 -15.78 12.53 -8.34
N ASN A 110 -15.01 11.48 -8.65
CA ASN A 110 -15.36 10.10 -8.35
C ASN A 110 -14.97 9.72 -6.92
N GLU A 111 -15.81 8.95 -6.23
CA GLU A 111 -15.51 8.43 -4.90
C GLU A 111 -14.37 7.40 -4.96
N LEU A 112 -13.42 7.48 -3.99
CA LEU A 112 -12.26 6.60 -3.89
C LEU A 112 -12.61 5.21 -3.34
N LYS A 113 -13.72 4.62 -3.82
CA LYS A 113 -14.08 3.25 -3.46
C LYS A 113 -13.02 2.26 -3.93
N GLU A 114 -12.80 1.22 -3.15
CA GLU A 114 -11.81 0.17 -3.47
C GLU A 114 -12.01 -0.39 -4.89
N SER A 115 -13.26 -0.68 -5.28
CA SER A 115 -13.57 -1.16 -6.63
C SER A 115 -13.20 -0.17 -7.74
N TYR A 116 -13.40 1.13 -7.48
CA TYR A 116 -12.95 2.20 -8.38
C TYR A 116 -11.45 2.24 -8.52
N LEU A 117 -10.74 2.24 -7.39
CA LEU A 117 -9.28 2.28 -7.36
C LEU A 117 -8.65 1.06 -8.03
N ILE A 118 -9.18 -0.14 -7.78
CA ILE A 118 -8.71 -1.37 -8.43
C ILE A 118 -8.89 -1.28 -9.95
N ARG A 119 -10.06 -0.83 -10.42
CA ARG A 119 -10.31 -0.64 -11.85
C ARG A 119 -9.32 0.36 -12.46
N LYS A 120 -9.12 1.52 -11.83
CA LYS A 120 -8.16 2.54 -12.27
C LYS A 120 -6.71 2.02 -12.26
N LEU A 121 -6.35 1.23 -11.26
CA LEU A 121 -5.04 0.58 -11.18
C LEU A 121 -4.85 -0.41 -12.34
N CYS A 122 -5.87 -1.22 -12.64
CA CYS A 122 -5.87 -2.13 -13.78
C CYS A 122 -5.73 -1.38 -15.11
N GLU A 123 -6.44 -0.27 -15.28
CA GLU A 123 -6.32 0.62 -16.45
C GLU A 123 -4.89 1.17 -16.58
N LYS A 124 -4.31 1.70 -15.47
CA LYS A 124 -2.95 2.25 -15.44
C LYS A 124 -1.89 1.26 -15.88
N PHE A 125 -1.97 0.03 -15.44
CA PHE A 125 -0.98 -1.02 -15.74
C PHE A 125 -1.36 -1.91 -16.94
N GLY A 126 -2.49 -1.67 -17.59
CA GLY A 126 -2.95 -2.44 -18.75
C GLY A 126 -3.22 -3.91 -18.44
N THR A 127 -3.72 -4.22 -17.24
CA THR A 127 -3.91 -5.61 -16.75
C THR A 127 -5.13 -5.74 -15.85
N THR A 128 -5.71 -6.94 -15.77
CA THR A 128 -6.79 -7.27 -14.81
C THR A 128 -6.28 -8.04 -13.58
N VAL A 129 -4.97 -8.18 -13.44
CA VAL A 129 -4.39 -9.04 -12.41
C VAL A 129 -4.65 -8.53 -10.99
N PHE A 130 -4.66 -7.21 -10.77
CA PHE A 130 -4.92 -6.63 -9.45
C PHE A 130 -6.33 -6.91 -8.95
N GLU A 131 -7.32 -6.90 -9.85
CA GLU A 131 -8.70 -7.29 -9.52
C GLU A 131 -8.76 -8.76 -9.07
N LYS A 132 -8.07 -9.65 -9.78
CA LYS A 132 -8.02 -11.08 -9.43
C LYS A 132 -7.32 -11.31 -8.09
N ILE A 133 -6.19 -10.64 -7.84
CA ILE A 133 -5.46 -10.73 -6.56
C ILE A 133 -6.34 -10.22 -5.42
N TYR A 134 -6.93 -9.04 -5.59
CA TYR A 134 -7.78 -8.42 -4.58
C TYR A 134 -8.96 -9.33 -4.22
N LYS A 135 -9.70 -9.80 -5.22
CA LYS A 135 -10.84 -10.70 -5.02
C LYS A 135 -10.41 -11.96 -4.28
N ARG A 136 -9.36 -12.63 -4.77
CA ARG A 136 -8.87 -13.87 -4.15
C ARG A 136 -8.44 -13.65 -2.71
N ALA A 137 -7.67 -12.61 -2.42
CA ALA A 137 -7.24 -12.31 -1.06
C ALA A 137 -8.42 -11.94 -0.14
N SER A 138 -9.44 -11.25 -0.65
CA SER A 138 -10.65 -10.91 0.11
C SER A 138 -11.51 -12.14 0.39
N ASP A 139 -11.64 -13.06 -0.56
CA ASP A 139 -12.40 -14.30 -0.40
C ASP A 139 -11.84 -15.19 0.73
N TYR A 140 -10.51 -15.13 0.96
CA TYR A 140 -9.87 -15.85 2.07
C TYR A 140 -10.03 -15.17 3.44
N ILE A 141 -10.20 -13.85 3.47
CA ILE A 141 -10.46 -13.11 4.73
C ILE A 141 -11.92 -13.31 5.17
N HIS A 142 -12.82 -13.33 4.22
CA HIS A 142 -14.24 -13.62 4.46
C HIS A 142 -14.48 -15.12 4.25
N LEU A 143 -15.20 -15.76 5.14
CA LEU A 143 -15.54 -17.20 5.07
C LEU A 143 -16.36 -17.45 3.78
N SER A 144 -15.68 -17.45 2.64
CA SER A 144 -16.27 -17.55 1.32
C SER A 144 -16.66 -19.01 0.99
N THR A 145 -17.49 -19.17 0.01
CA THR A 145 -17.86 -20.49 -0.53
C THR A 145 -16.62 -21.27 -1.00
N GLU A 146 -15.59 -20.57 -1.51
CA GLU A 146 -14.32 -21.19 -1.91
C GLU A 146 -13.57 -21.76 -0.70
N TYR A 147 -13.46 -20.98 0.41
CA TYR A 147 -12.82 -21.44 1.63
C TYR A 147 -13.57 -22.63 2.26
N ILE A 148 -14.90 -22.55 2.32
CA ILE A 148 -15.75 -23.65 2.80
C ILE A 148 -15.60 -24.87 1.87
N GLY A 149 -15.54 -24.66 0.55
CA GLY A 149 -15.35 -25.73 -0.44
C GLY A 149 -14.03 -26.46 -0.33
N ILE A 150 -12.94 -25.75 0.04
CA ILE A 150 -11.62 -26.35 0.32
C ILE A 150 -11.68 -27.19 1.61
N SER A 151 -12.48 -26.78 2.58
CA SER A 151 -12.64 -27.44 3.87
C SER A 151 -13.59 -28.65 3.81
N LEU A 152 -14.36 -28.84 2.72
CA LEU A 152 -15.29 -29.93 2.53
C LEU A 152 -14.73 -30.94 1.52
N SER A 153 -14.64 -32.20 1.92
CA SER A 153 -14.25 -33.30 1.02
C SER A 153 -15.27 -33.48 -0.11
N LYS A 154 -14.79 -33.69 -1.32
CA LYS A 154 -15.61 -34.17 -2.44
C LYS A 154 -16.14 -35.60 -2.22
N ASN A 155 -15.68 -36.32 -1.19
CA ASN A 155 -16.00 -37.70 -0.91
C ASN A 155 -16.87 -37.87 0.35
N GLY A 156 -18.13 -37.43 0.29
CA GLY A 156 -19.13 -37.94 1.22
C GLY A 156 -19.28 -37.29 2.58
N GLY A 157 -18.84 -36.05 2.76
CA GLY A 157 -19.25 -35.24 3.93
C GLY A 157 -18.44 -35.44 5.20
N GLU A 158 -17.35 -36.20 5.18
CA GLU A 158 -16.41 -36.16 6.28
C GLU A 158 -15.55 -34.88 6.23
N PRO A 159 -15.34 -34.18 7.38
CA PRO A 159 -14.45 -33.04 7.41
C PRO A 159 -13.05 -33.51 6.99
N VAL A 160 -12.61 -33.03 5.83
CA VAL A 160 -11.24 -33.27 5.42
C VAL A 160 -10.35 -32.62 6.47
N LYS A 161 -9.47 -33.41 7.06
CA LYS A 161 -8.19 -32.85 7.50
C LYS A 161 -7.71 -32.00 6.34
N THR A 162 -7.52 -30.71 6.59
CA THR A 162 -7.00 -29.75 5.63
C THR A 162 -5.56 -30.10 5.27
N THR A 163 -5.37 -31.27 4.73
CA THR A 163 -4.20 -31.59 3.98
C THR A 163 -4.45 -31.02 2.61
N ILE A 164 -3.80 -29.93 2.33
CA ILE A 164 -3.55 -29.41 0.98
C ILE A 164 -2.68 -30.46 0.25
N GLU A 165 -2.94 -31.74 0.48
CA GLU A 165 -2.18 -32.90 -0.02
C GLU A 165 -2.29 -33.09 -1.53
N ASN A 166 -3.15 -32.34 -2.21
CA ASN A 166 -3.31 -32.42 -3.66
C ASN A 166 -2.92 -31.15 -4.43
N TYR A 167 -2.46 -30.10 -3.75
CA TYR A 167 -1.77 -28.99 -4.38
C TYR A 167 -0.28 -29.20 -4.19
N ASP A 168 0.47 -29.18 -5.29
CA ASP A 168 1.91 -29.02 -5.22
C ASP A 168 2.17 -27.73 -4.40
N ALA A 169 2.55 -27.90 -3.14
CA ALA A 169 2.74 -26.81 -2.17
C ALA A 169 3.72 -25.77 -2.75
N SER A 170 4.72 -26.24 -3.50
CA SER A 170 5.69 -25.38 -4.16
C SER A 170 5.06 -24.46 -5.21
N THR A 171 4.19 -24.98 -6.06
CA THR A 171 3.49 -24.18 -7.08
C THR A 171 2.53 -23.17 -6.46
N TYR A 172 1.88 -23.52 -5.36
CA TYR A 172 0.98 -22.63 -4.65
C TYR A 172 1.73 -21.50 -3.96
N GLN A 173 2.81 -21.81 -3.24
CA GLN A 173 3.70 -20.84 -2.62
C GLN A 173 4.28 -19.88 -3.64
N GLN A 174 4.71 -20.37 -4.80
CA GLN A 174 5.18 -19.55 -5.90
C GLN A 174 4.12 -18.58 -6.39
N GLY A 175 2.87 -19.02 -6.53
CA GLY A 175 1.75 -18.15 -6.91
C GLY A 175 1.50 -17.02 -5.92
N LEU A 176 1.60 -17.29 -4.61
CA LEU A 176 1.47 -16.27 -3.56
C LEU A 176 2.65 -15.29 -3.59
N THR A 177 3.86 -15.81 -3.78
CA THR A 177 5.08 -15.00 -3.91
C THR A 177 5.03 -14.09 -5.14
N ASP A 178 4.56 -14.60 -6.27
CA ASP A 178 4.36 -13.82 -7.50
C ASP A 178 3.36 -12.67 -7.28
N MET A 179 2.25 -12.91 -6.55
CA MET A 179 1.28 -11.86 -6.21
C MET A 179 1.92 -10.77 -5.37
N MET A 180 2.68 -11.14 -4.32
CA MET A 180 3.33 -10.17 -3.43
C MET A 180 4.36 -9.32 -4.18
N ILE A 181 5.19 -9.94 -5.02
CA ILE A 181 6.21 -9.25 -5.83
C ILE A 181 5.53 -8.29 -6.83
N LEU A 182 4.44 -8.71 -7.46
CA LEU A 182 3.73 -7.87 -8.41
C LEU A 182 3.15 -6.61 -7.75
N ILE A 183 2.59 -6.76 -6.54
CA ILE A 183 2.09 -5.63 -5.76
C ILE A 183 3.23 -4.69 -5.38
N ASN A 184 4.36 -5.23 -4.93
CA ASN A 184 5.56 -4.44 -4.59
C ASN A 184 6.08 -3.66 -5.81
N GLN A 185 6.15 -4.29 -6.98
CA GLN A 185 6.58 -3.64 -8.22
C GLN A 185 5.63 -2.50 -8.63
N ALA A 186 4.32 -2.71 -8.51
CA ALA A 186 3.33 -1.68 -8.79
C ALA A 186 3.45 -0.51 -7.81
N LEU A 187 3.64 -0.80 -6.52
CA LEU A 187 3.85 0.21 -5.48
C LEU A 187 5.11 1.05 -5.77
N LEU A 188 6.24 0.40 -6.03
CA LEU A 188 7.49 1.07 -6.40
C LEU A 188 7.34 1.90 -7.68
N ASN A 189 6.62 1.40 -8.68
CA ASN A 189 6.36 2.15 -9.90
C ASN A 189 5.59 3.45 -9.62
N ILE A 190 4.50 3.40 -8.85
CA ILE A 190 3.73 4.58 -8.48
C ILE A 190 4.61 5.57 -7.70
N LEU A 191 5.42 5.09 -6.76
CA LEU A 191 6.32 5.92 -5.98
C LEU A 191 7.39 6.59 -6.85
N ALA A 192 7.98 5.83 -7.75
CA ALA A 192 9.04 6.35 -8.63
C ALA A 192 8.54 7.31 -9.72
N THR A 193 7.28 7.17 -10.14
CA THR A 193 6.70 8.01 -11.22
C THR A 193 5.80 9.10 -10.64
N ASP A 194 4.64 8.73 -10.11
CA ASP A 194 3.60 9.69 -9.73
C ASP A 194 4.02 10.54 -8.52
N TYR A 195 4.60 9.90 -7.49
CA TYR A 195 5.07 10.64 -6.31
C TYR A 195 6.30 11.49 -6.57
N SER A 196 7.21 11.04 -7.40
CA SER A 196 8.35 11.85 -7.80
C SER A 196 7.91 13.12 -8.54
N CYS A 197 6.88 13.01 -9.40
CA CYS A 197 6.27 14.17 -10.04
C CYS A 197 5.60 15.12 -9.02
N LEU A 198 4.78 14.58 -8.11
CA LEU A 198 4.12 15.39 -7.06
C LEU A 198 5.13 16.10 -6.17
N ARG A 199 6.22 15.43 -5.79
CA ARG A 199 7.29 16.04 -5.02
C ARG A 199 7.98 17.16 -5.78
N HIS A 200 8.27 16.95 -7.06
CA HIS A 200 8.84 17.97 -7.92
C HIS A 200 7.95 19.21 -8.03
N GLU A 201 6.65 19.03 -8.22
CA GLU A 201 5.69 20.16 -8.25
C GLU A 201 5.62 20.89 -6.90
N SER A 202 5.67 20.15 -5.78
CA SER A 202 5.73 20.75 -4.45
C SER A 202 6.99 21.60 -4.25
N HIS A 203 8.15 21.15 -4.73
CA HIS A 203 9.39 21.93 -4.71
C HIS A 203 9.33 23.17 -5.58
N LYS A 204 8.74 23.08 -6.77
CA LYS A 204 8.54 24.26 -7.64
C LYS A 204 7.64 25.29 -6.96
N ALA A 205 6.53 24.85 -6.35
CA ALA A 205 5.63 25.72 -5.62
C ALA A 205 6.35 26.42 -4.45
N LEU A 206 7.16 25.68 -3.70
CA LEU A 206 7.97 26.26 -2.62
C LEU A 206 8.97 27.30 -3.14
N GLN A 207 9.67 27.01 -4.23
CA GLN A 207 10.62 27.96 -4.84
C GLN A 207 9.91 29.25 -5.27
N LYS A 208 8.73 29.15 -5.87
CA LYS A 208 7.92 30.31 -6.23
C LYS A 208 7.55 31.13 -4.99
N LEU A 209 7.07 30.49 -3.93
CA LEU A 209 6.72 31.17 -2.67
C LEU A 209 7.92 31.83 -2.00
N ARG A 210 9.12 31.26 -2.08
CA ARG A 210 10.37 31.90 -1.61
C ARG A 210 10.65 33.22 -2.34
N LEU A 211 10.41 33.26 -3.65
CA LEU A 211 10.60 34.47 -4.44
C LEU A 211 9.55 35.53 -4.09
N GLU A 212 8.32 35.15 -3.82
CA GLU A 212 7.22 36.01 -3.43
C GLU A 212 7.35 36.52 -1.98
N HIS A 213 8.01 35.74 -1.11
CA HIS A 213 8.14 36.01 0.32
C HIS A 213 9.59 35.85 0.82
N PRO A 214 10.53 36.69 0.35
CA PRO A 214 11.97 36.47 0.60
C PRO A 214 12.41 36.68 2.06
N THR A 215 11.53 37.19 2.91
CA THR A 215 11.79 37.40 4.34
C THR A 215 11.33 36.25 5.21
N LEU A 216 10.58 35.29 4.67
CA LEU A 216 10.11 34.12 5.39
C LEU A 216 11.09 32.97 5.22
N SER A 217 11.32 32.22 6.30
CA SER A 217 11.99 30.92 6.23
C SER A 217 11.13 29.89 5.51
N ASP A 218 11.74 28.83 5.01
CA ASP A 218 11.01 27.73 4.38
C ASP A 218 9.93 27.12 5.28
N MET A 219 10.21 26.98 6.57
CA MET A 219 9.25 26.47 7.55
C MET A 219 8.06 27.41 7.70
N GLU A 220 8.28 28.73 7.76
CA GLU A 220 7.21 29.72 7.82
C GLU A 220 6.37 29.72 6.55
N ILE A 221 7.00 29.56 5.37
CA ILE A 221 6.29 29.42 4.09
C ILE A 221 5.42 28.17 4.10
N LEU A 222 6.00 27.03 4.48
CA LEU A 222 5.27 25.77 4.53
C LEU A 222 4.10 25.80 5.52
N ASP A 223 4.29 26.40 6.70
CA ASP A 223 3.24 26.57 7.71
C ASP A 223 2.13 27.51 7.22
N ARG A 224 2.48 28.62 6.61
CA ARG A 224 1.52 29.65 6.18
C ARG A 224 0.67 29.20 5.00
N PHE A 225 1.28 28.50 4.04
CA PHE A 225 0.62 28.10 2.79
C PHE A 225 0.12 26.65 2.78
N GLY A 226 0.14 25.98 3.93
CA GLY A 226 -0.49 24.68 4.09
C GLY A 226 0.33 23.46 3.70
N TYR A 227 1.61 23.67 3.37
CA TYR A 227 2.53 22.58 3.01
C TYR A 227 3.26 21.97 4.22
N SER A 228 2.97 22.41 5.44
CA SER A 228 3.72 22.04 6.63
C SER A 228 3.22 20.76 7.28
N ASN A 229 4.19 19.92 7.67
CA ASN A 229 3.95 18.76 8.53
C ASN A 229 3.39 19.13 9.92
N ASN A 230 3.44 20.40 10.33
CA ASN A 230 2.96 20.84 11.64
C ASN A 230 1.44 20.71 11.77
N ARG A 231 0.68 20.96 10.69
CA ARG A 231 -0.77 20.69 10.67
C ARG A 231 -1.04 19.20 10.87
N PHE A 232 -0.33 18.33 10.18
CA PHE A 232 -0.45 16.89 10.33
C PHE A 232 -0.06 16.45 11.75
N ARG A 233 1.07 16.93 12.29
CA ARG A 233 1.50 16.68 13.67
C ARG A 233 0.47 17.16 14.68
N ALA A 234 -0.10 18.34 14.49
CA ALA A 234 -1.14 18.88 15.38
C ALA A 234 -2.40 18.01 15.41
N VAL A 235 -2.87 17.54 14.26
CA VAL A 235 -4.02 16.62 14.15
C VAL A 235 -3.70 15.28 14.80
N PHE A 236 -2.51 14.73 14.55
CA PHE A 236 -2.07 13.47 15.12
C PHE A 236 -1.94 13.52 16.65
N HIS A 237 -1.29 14.57 17.19
CA HIS A 237 -1.16 14.77 18.63
C HIS A 237 -2.50 15.02 19.33
N LYS A 238 -3.40 15.76 18.69
CA LYS A 238 -4.75 15.97 19.25
C LYS A 238 -5.50 14.67 19.42
N ARG A 239 -5.34 13.75 18.45
CA ARG A 239 -6.02 12.44 18.50
C ARG A 239 -5.40 11.48 19.51
N LEU A 240 -4.07 11.48 19.67
CA LEU A 240 -3.42 10.66 20.70
C LEU A 240 -3.93 11.04 22.11
N ARG A 241 -4.06 12.36 22.39
CA ARG A 241 -4.57 12.87 23.67
C ARG A 241 -6.07 12.64 23.89
N SER A 242 -6.86 12.45 22.84
CA SER A 242 -8.30 12.17 22.95
C SER A 242 -8.63 10.70 23.18
N LYS A 243 -7.62 9.83 23.21
CA LYS A 243 -7.75 8.39 23.50
C LYS A 243 -7.22 8.01 24.90
N GLU A 244 -6.62 8.97 25.62
CA GLU A 244 -6.32 8.92 27.04
C GLU A 244 -7.50 9.48 27.85
#